data_044ea6d91f51632662c622747f01deb9
#
_entry.id   044ea6d91f51632662c622747f01deb9
#
_cell.length_a   1.000
_cell.length_b   1.000
_cell.length_c   1.000
_cell.angle_alpha   90.00
_cell.angle_beta   90.00
_cell.angle_gamma   90.00
#
_symmetry.space_group_name_H-M   'P 1'
#
loop_
_entity.id
_entity.type
_entity.pdbx_description
1 polymer ?
#
loop_
_entity_poly.entity_id
_entity_poly.type
_entity_poly.pdbx_seq_one_letter_code
_entity_poly.pdbx_strand_id
1 'polypeptide(L)'
;MMISLKRLIGHDTLDEHQHKSMGGMATFALWLGANVVVTTILTGMLLVPDLRFPVAMTWVLIGSLIGAIPLLLVGLMGQRTGLPSMALTRRAYGPTGSKIISLVNMAVLIAWSWIQALLAGMSLDYAIEATTGYSNLPLMTILCETIVVLIVLRGHLGIERIERWAAAAMMVLAAGVVYQLNRHYEVGALFEMPAESRNGITLGIAFDIVVATAFSWISTSADYNRNCKSGRIAVLGTYGGYVCASMIAMGLGAAVSGLSVLGGMEQTYDPTRLLSGFGFGLPAALVIFFSVMTTNVMAVYSATLSCMNVSPGMAFWKPALVIGVVTVFGALIPGILDQFQNFLLLIGALFIPAFSVMIVDYYLVGRDGYNAELLRSPHQLGRPTAGIAIGAYLIGAALAAYWTLVAPLSIGASLPVFVITGGLYWLGCALFTRSSLATQGD
;
A
#
# COMPACT_ATOMS: atom_id res chain seq x y z
N MET A 1 22.77 -22.03 25.89
CA MET A 1 22.55 -21.72 24.46
C MET A 1 21.10 -21.74 24.02
N MET A 2 20.13 -22.26 24.81
CA MET A 2 18.71 -22.32 24.48
C MET A 2 17.86 -21.08 24.89
N ILE A 3 18.44 -20.12 25.61
CA ILE A 3 17.73 -18.90 26.09
C ILE A 3 17.64 -17.82 25.00
N SER A 4 18.35 -17.96 23.89
CA SER A 4 18.54 -16.89 22.92
C SER A 4 17.46 -16.83 21.82
N LEU A 5 16.86 -17.95 21.41
CA LEU A 5 15.90 -17.95 20.30
C LEU A 5 14.55 -17.29 20.64
N LYS A 6 14.04 -17.48 21.87
CA LYS A 6 12.79 -16.85 22.32
C LYS A 6 12.88 -15.32 22.48
N ARG A 7 14.09 -14.76 22.67
CA ARG A 7 14.32 -13.30 22.73
C ARG A 7 14.60 -12.68 21.36
N LEU A 8 14.93 -13.48 20.36
CA LEU A 8 15.20 -13.03 18.99
C LEU A 8 13.94 -13.01 18.12
N ILE A 9 12.93 -13.82 18.46
CA ILE A 9 11.65 -13.84 17.77
C ILE A 9 10.73 -12.86 18.53
N GLY A 10 10.56 -11.67 17.98
CA GLY A 10 9.65 -10.67 18.54
C GLY A 10 8.25 -11.28 18.71
N HIS A 11 7.70 -11.21 19.92
CA HIS A 11 6.32 -11.59 20.19
C HIS A 11 5.40 -10.42 19.83
N ASP A 12 5.25 -10.11 18.54
CA ASP A 12 4.16 -9.24 18.10
C ASP A 12 2.87 -10.07 18.15
N THR A 13 2.20 -10.02 19.30
CA THR A 13 0.86 -10.57 19.46
C THR A 13 -0.16 -9.47 19.17
N LEU A 14 -1.36 -9.87 18.74
CA LEU A 14 -2.50 -8.94 18.59
C LEU A 14 -2.86 -8.24 19.92
N ASP A 15 -2.30 -8.73 21.04
CA ASP A 15 -2.64 -8.35 22.42
C ASP A 15 -1.62 -7.45 23.11
N GLU A 16 -0.47 -7.14 22.49
CA GLU A 16 0.52 -6.29 23.14
C GLU A 16 0.01 -4.85 23.28
N HIS A 17 -0.04 -4.36 24.52
CA HIS A 17 -0.15 -2.93 24.83
C HIS A 17 1.13 -2.24 24.38
N GLN A 18 1.16 -1.86 23.09
CA GLN A 18 2.31 -1.17 22.54
C GLN A 18 2.41 0.24 23.14
N HIS A 19 3.56 0.59 23.68
CA HIS A 19 3.86 1.95 24.09
C HIS A 19 3.75 2.89 22.89
N LYS A 20 2.84 3.87 22.96
CA LYS A 20 2.69 4.92 21.93
C LYS A 20 3.97 5.73 21.86
N SER A 21 4.88 5.35 20.97
CA SER A 21 6.23 5.90 20.87
C SER A 21 6.38 6.93 19.74
N MET A 22 5.58 6.83 18.68
CA MET A 22 5.76 7.61 17.46
C MET A 22 5.30 9.06 17.61
N GLY A 23 6.25 9.99 17.45
CA GLY A 23 6.02 11.43 17.38
C GLY A 23 5.69 11.90 15.96
N GLY A 24 5.36 13.20 15.79
CA GLY A 24 4.92 13.76 14.51
C GLY A 24 5.94 13.59 13.37
N MET A 25 7.21 13.90 13.61
CA MET A 25 8.26 13.74 12.61
C MET A 25 8.50 12.26 12.26
N ALA A 26 8.43 11.35 13.23
CA ALA A 26 8.58 9.92 12.99
C ALA A 26 7.43 9.37 12.14
N THR A 27 6.18 9.79 12.42
CA THR A 27 5.00 9.40 11.63
C THR A 27 5.08 9.97 10.20
N PHE A 28 5.44 11.25 10.05
CA PHE A 28 5.64 11.86 8.75
C PHE A 28 6.73 11.14 7.94
N ALA A 29 7.89 10.90 8.55
CA ALA A 29 9.01 10.21 7.89
C ALA A 29 8.68 8.76 7.52
N LEU A 30 7.91 8.05 8.34
CA LEU A 30 7.43 6.70 8.03
C LEU A 30 6.59 6.70 6.74
N TRP A 31 5.58 7.56 6.67
CA TRP A 31 4.69 7.62 5.50
C TRP A 31 5.35 8.26 4.27
N LEU A 32 6.31 9.15 4.48
CA LEU A 32 7.16 9.64 3.40
C LEU A 32 8.01 8.49 2.83
N GLY A 33 8.71 7.75 3.69
CA GLY A 33 9.57 6.63 3.27
C GLY A 33 8.80 5.49 2.64
N ALA A 34 7.67 5.11 3.25
CA ALA A 34 6.82 4.06 2.73
C ALA A 34 6.32 4.31 1.29
N ASN A 35 6.13 5.58 0.90
CA ASN A 35 5.58 5.91 -0.40
C ASN A 35 6.58 6.60 -1.36
N VAL A 36 7.74 7.10 -0.90
CA VAL A 36 8.85 7.48 -1.78
C VAL A 36 9.64 6.21 -2.12
N VAL A 37 9.06 5.38 -2.93
CA VAL A 37 9.58 4.07 -3.32
C VAL A 37 9.43 3.87 -4.82
N VAL A 38 10.22 2.97 -5.36
CA VAL A 38 10.29 2.71 -6.80
C VAL A 38 8.94 2.35 -7.42
N THR A 39 8.11 1.59 -6.73
CA THR A 39 6.75 1.26 -7.21
C THR A 39 5.86 2.50 -7.37
N THR A 40 6.03 3.51 -6.53
CA THR A 40 5.34 4.80 -6.68
C THR A 40 5.91 5.63 -7.82
N ILE A 41 7.24 5.54 -8.09
CA ILE A 41 7.86 6.11 -9.29
C ILE A 41 7.29 5.45 -10.54
N LEU A 42 7.23 4.10 -10.58
CA LEU A 42 6.61 3.35 -11.68
C LEU A 42 5.15 3.76 -11.91
N THR A 43 4.38 3.99 -10.83
CA THR A 43 3.01 4.51 -10.95
C THR A 43 2.97 5.85 -11.68
N GLY A 44 3.89 6.77 -11.37
CA GLY A 44 4.03 8.04 -12.08
C GLY A 44 4.40 7.87 -13.56
N MET A 45 5.27 6.90 -13.87
CA MET A 45 5.68 6.58 -15.25
C MET A 45 4.51 6.10 -16.11
N LEU A 46 3.52 5.41 -15.54
CA LEU A 46 2.32 4.99 -16.28
C LEU A 46 1.52 6.17 -16.85
N LEU A 47 1.55 7.34 -16.17
CA LEU A 47 0.70 8.47 -16.52
C LEU A 47 1.18 9.26 -17.73
N VAL A 48 2.49 9.29 -17.98
CA VAL A 48 3.13 10.00 -19.07
C VAL A 48 3.80 8.97 -20.00
N PRO A 49 3.59 9.01 -21.33
CA PRO A 49 3.06 10.13 -22.12
C PRO A 49 1.55 10.13 -22.39
N ASP A 50 0.77 9.17 -21.87
CA ASP A 50 -0.67 9.13 -22.14
C ASP A 50 -1.37 10.44 -21.74
N LEU A 51 -0.92 11.07 -20.66
CA LEU A 51 -1.33 12.42 -20.26
C LEU A 51 -0.18 13.41 -20.44
N ARG A 52 -0.51 14.67 -20.76
CA ARG A 52 0.45 15.77 -20.69
C ARG A 52 0.99 15.88 -19.25
N PHE A 53 2.28 16.14 -19.07
CA PHE A 53 2.91 16.20 -17.76
C PHE A 53 2.19 17.11 -16.75
N PRO A 54 1.75 18.36 -17.06
CA PRO A 54 1.02 19.19 -16.12
C PRO A 54 -0.33 18.59 -15.71
N VAL A 55 -1.00 17.91 -16.64
CA VAL A 55 -2.27 17.23 -16.38
C VAL A 55 -2.05 16.03 -15.46
N ALA A 56 -1.04 15.21 -15.74
CA ALA A 56 -0.67 14.09 -14.88
C ALA A 56 -0.38 14.54 -13.45
N MET A 57 0.42 15.62 -13.27
CA MET A 57 0.73 16.18 -11.96
C MET A 57 -0.49 16.70 -11.22
N THR A 58 -1.45 17.30 -11.93
CA THR A 58 -2.74 17.73 -11.35
C THR A 58 -3.52 16.54 -10.81
N TRP A 59 -3.60 15.44 -11.57
CA TRP A 59 -4.30 14.23 -11.14
C TRP A 59 -3.56 13.48 -10.03
N VAL A 60 -2.23 13.49 -10.02
CA VAL A 60 -1.43 12.98 -8.89
C VAL A 60 -1.77 13.77 -7.61
N LEU A 61 -1.82 15.10 -7.69
CA LEU A 61 -2.17 15.93 -6.53
C LEU A 61 -3.59 15.63 -6.03
N ILE A 62 -4.59 15.73 -6.92
CA ILE A 62 -6.00 15.53 -6.56
C ILE A 62 -6.24 14.11 -6.05
N GLY A 63 -5.75 13.10 -6.75
CA GLY A 63 -5.91 11.70 -6.37
C GLY A 63 -5.22 11.37 -5.04
N SER A 64 -4.02 11.94 -4.79
CA SER A 64 -3.31 11.75 -3.53
C SER A 64 -4.01 12.44 -2.35
N LEU A 65 -4.51 13.66 -2.54
CA LEU A 65 -5.27 14.38 -1.50
C LEU A 65 -6.55 13.62 -1.11
N ILE A 66 -7.29 13.12 -2.11
CA ILE A 66 -8.55 12.40 -1.89
C ILE A 66 -8.28 10.99 -1.36
N GLY A 67 -7.36 10.25 -1.97
CA GLY A 67 -7.03 8.89 -1.59
C GLY A 67 -6.41 8.77 -0.19
N ALA A 68 -5.69 9.80 0.26
CA ALA A 68 -5.13 9.83 1.61
C ALA A 68 -6.19 10.02 2.72
N ILE A 69 -7.41 10.46 2.41
CA ILE A 69 -8.47 10.63 3.43
C ILE A 69 -8.87 9.27 4.05
N PRO A 70 -9.24 8.23 3.31
CA PRO A 70 -9.50 6.92 3.89
C PRO A 70 -8.29 6.35 4.64
N LEU A 71 -7.08 6.55 4.11
CA LEU A 71 -5.83 6.11 4.72
C LEU A 71 -5.65 6.69 6.13
N LEU A 72 -5.79 8.01 6.30
CA LEU A 72 -5.68 8.65 7.60
C LEU A 72 -6.83 8.28 8.57
N LEU A 73 -8.05 8.05 8.04
CA LEU A 73 -9.19 7.64 8.87
C LEU A 73 -8.95 6.27 9.50
N VAL A 74 -8.47 5.29 8.72
CA VAL A 74 -8.13 3.95 9.24
C VAL A 74 -6.93 4.03 10.20
N GLY A 75 -5.93 4.84 9.89
CA GLY A 75 -4.81 5.10 10.80
C GLY A 75 -5.25 5.69 12.15
N LEU A 76 -6.21 6.60 12.14
CA LEU A 76 -6.80 7.18 13.36
C LEU A 76 -7.60 6.13 14.16
N MET A 77 -8.31 5.20 13.48
CA MET A 77 -8.96 4.07 14.16
C MET A 77 -7.92 3.23 14.92
N GLY A 78 -6.80 2.89 14.27
CA GLY A 78 -5.70 2.17 14.90
C GLY A 78 -5.12 2.90 16.10
N GLN A 79 -4.88 4.21 15.99
CA GLN A 79 -4.33 5.03 17.06
C GLN A 79 -5.28 5.07 18.29
N ARG A 80 -6.60 5.12 18.06
CA ARG A 80 -7.60 5.17 19.14
C ARG A 80 -7.81 3.83 19.83
N THR A 81 -7.80 2.74 19.06
CA THR A 81 -8.13 1.39 19.58
C THR A 81 -6.90 0.57 19.99
N GLY A 82 -5.72 0.91 19.46
CA GLY A 82 -4.50 0.10 19.63
C GLY A 82 -4.51 -1.19 18.80
N LEU A 83 -5.47 -1.36 17.88
CA LEU A 83 -5.65 -2.58 17.08
C LEU A 83 -5.11 -2.42 15.66
N PRO A 84 -4.60 -3.50 15.06
CA PRO A 84 -4.20 -3.52 13.66
C PRO A 84 -5.42 -3.50 12.73
N SER A 85 -5.20 -3.11 11.46
CA SER A 85 -6.25 -2.86 10.47
C SER A 85 -7.21 -4.03 10.30
N MET A 86 -6.71 -5.26 10.18
CA MET A 86 -7.56 -6.42 9.97
C MET A 86 -8.38 -6.80 11.23
N ALA A 87 -7.88 -6.54 12.43
CA ALA A 87 -8.67 -6.73 13.65
C ALA A 87 -9.84 -5.74 13.73
N LEU A 88 -9.69 -4.53 13.21
CA LEU A 88 -10.76 -3.52 13.15
C LEU A 88 -11.92 -3.95 12.23
N THR A 89 -11.66 -4.73 11.19
CA THR A 89 -12.71 -5.24 10.28
C THR A 89 -13.72 -6.14 10.99
N ARG A 90 -13.33 -6.76 12.12
CA ARG A 90 -14.21 -7.66 12.91
C ARG A 90 -15.50 -6.98 13.35
N ARG A 91 -15.48 -5.67 13.58
CA ARG A 91 -16.66 -4.92 14.02
C ARG A 91 -17.72 -4.84 12.94
N ALA A 92 -17.36 -4.47 11.73
CA ALA A 92 -18.30 -4.35 10.60
C ALA A 92 -18.69 -5.71 10.03
N TYR A 93 -17.71 -6.56 9.76
CA TYR A 93 -17.88 -7.82 9.03
C TYR A 93 -18.17 -9.04 9.90
N GLY A 94 -18.12 -8.89 11.22
CA GLY A 94 -18.14 -10.04 12.13
C GLY A 94 -16.88 -10.91 12.04
N PRO A 95 -16.77 -11.95 12.87
CA PRO A 95 -15.57 -12.80 12.90
C PRO A 95 -15.29 -13.51 11.59
N THR A 96 -16.34 -14.02 10.93
CA THR A 96 -16.20 -14.78 9.67
C THR A 96 -15.91 -13.87 8.49
N GLY A 97 -16.64 -12.74 8.35
CA GLY A 97 -16.42 -11.77 7.27
C GLY A 97 -15.06 -11.11 7.37
N SER A 98 -14.59 -10.81 8.59
CA SER A 98 -13.24 -10.28 8.82
C SER A 98 -12.14 -11.23 8.34
N LYS A 99 -12.33 -12.55 8.45
CA LYS A 99 -11.38 -13.54 7.88
C LYS A 99 -11.32 -13.46 6.36
N ILE A 100 -12.46 -13.27 5.69
CA ILE A 100 -12.52 -13.11 4.23
C ILE A 100 -11.74 -11.86 3.81
N ILE A 101 -12.02 -10.71 4.45
CA ILE A 101 -11.30 -9.46 4.15
C ILE A 101 -9.79 -9.60 4.44
N SER A 102 -9.41 -10.32 5.51
CA SER A 102 -8.01 -10.58 5.82
C SER A 102 -7.32 -11.48 4.79
N LEU A 103 -8.02 -12.47 4.23
CA LEU A 103 -7.48 -13.30 3.15
C LEU A 103 -7.26 -12.47 1.87
N VAL A 104 -8.22 -11.60 1.53
CA VAL A 104 -8.07 -10.66 0.41
C VAL A 104 -6.86 -9.74 0.64
N ASN A 105 -6.75 -9.17 1.83
CA ASN A 105 -5.61 -8.31 2.18
C ASN A 105 -4.27 -9.06 2.12
N MET A 106 -4.22 -10.26 2.66
CA MET A 106 -3.02 -11.10 2.61
C MET A 106 -2.60 -11.39 1.16
N ALA A 107 -3.55 -11.73 0.28
CA ALA A 107 -3.27 -11.99 -1.13
C ALA A 107 -2.72 -10.76 -1.85
N VAL A 108 -3.30 -9.57 -1.61
CA VAL A 108 -2.82 -8.30 -2.19
C VAL A 108 -1.42 -7.96 -1.67
N LEU A 109 -1.17 -8.12 -0.37
CA LEU A 109 0.15 -7.82 0.21
C LEU A 109 1.23 -8.81 -0.25
N ILE A 110 0.88 -10.07 -0.46
CA ILE A 110 1.79 -11.07 -1.07
C ILE A 110 2.10 -10.68 -2.52
N ALA A 111 1.10 -10.27 -3.30
CA ALA A 111 1.33 -9.81 -4.68
C ALA A 111 2.21 -8.53 -4.71
N TRP A 112 2.03 -7.60 -3.78
CA TRP A 112 2.97 -6.49 -3.59
C TRP A 112 4.39 -6.98 -3.29
N SER A 113 4.52 -7.97 -2.41
CA SER A 113 5.81 -8.55 -2.04
C SER A 113 6.49 -9.22 -3.25
N TRP A 114 5.73 -9.86 -4.16
CA TRP A 114 6.28 -10.40 -5.42
C TRP A 114 6.97 -9.33 -6.25
N ILE A 115 6.28 -8.21 -6.49
CA ILE A 115 6.81 -7.08 -7.27
C ILE A 115 8.05 -6.51 -6.59
N GLN A 116 7.99 -6.29 -5.28
CA GLN A 116 9.08 -5.69 -4.53
C GLN A 116 10.30 -6.61 -4.42
N ALA A 117 10.11 -7.92 -4.20
CA ALA A 117 11.20 -8.90 -4.18
C ALA A 117 11.92 -8.97 -5.53
N LEU A 118 11.15 -8.95 -6.65
CA LEU A 118 11.74 -8.89 -7.98
C LEU A 118 12.54 -7.61 -8.20
N LEU A 119 11.97 -6.43 -7.89
CA LEU A 119 12.66 -5.14 -8.06
C LEU A 119 13.92 -5.04 -7.19
N ALA A 120 13.89 -5.57 -5.97
CA ALA A 120 15.07 -5.66 -5.12
C ALA A 120 16.13 -6.59 -5.73
N GLY A 121 15.71 -7.76 -6.25
CA GLY A 121 16.55 -8.70 -6.96
C GLY A 121 17.21 -8.09 -8.19
N MET A 122 16.44 -7.37 -9.03
CA MET A 122 16.96 -6.68 -10.23
C MET A 122 18.00 -5.62 -9.86
N SER A 123 17.73 -4.83 -8.82
CA SER A 123 18.66 -3.79 -8.37
C SER A 123 19.94 -4.37 -7.80
N LEU A 124 19.85 -5.45 -7.04
CA LEU A 124 21.03 -6.16 -6.49
C LEU A 124 21.81 -6.86 -7.59
N ASP A 125 21.13 -7.51 -8.53
CA ASP A 125 21.75 -8.19 -9.68
C ASP A 125 22.54 -7.21 -10.54
N TYR A 126 21.93 -6.06 -10.88
CA TYR A 126 22.62 -5.00 -11.59
C TYR A 126 23.87 -4.50 -10.85
N ALA A 127 23.78 -4.29 -9.53
CA ALA A 127 24.91 -3.82 -8.74
C ALA A 127 26.07 -4.83 -8.71
N ILE A 128 25.76 -6.13 -8.63
CA ILE A 128 26.75 -7.21 -8.64
C ILE A 128 27.33 -7.38 -10.05
N GLU A 129 26.49 -7.38 -11.09
CA GLU A 129 26.92 -7.46 -12.48
C GLU A 129 27.89 -6.33 -12.83
N ALA A 130 27.55 -5.09 -12.47
CA ALA A 130 28.38 -3.91 -12.76
C ALA A 130 29.75 -3.95 -12.05
N THR A 131 29.89 -4.68 -10.94
CA THR A 131 31.14 -4.71 -10.16
C THR A 131 31.95 -5.98 -10.36
N THR A 132 31.31 -7.12 -10.66
CA THR A 132 31.95 -8.44 -10.71
C THR A 132 31.81 -9.15 -12.06
N GLY A 133 30.89 -8.68 -12.92
CA GLY A 133 30.50 -9.37 -14.16
C GLY A 133 29.60 -10.60 -13.94
N TYR A 134 29.19 -10.90 -12.69
CA TYR A 134 28.29 -12.01 -12.37
C TYR A 134 26.84 -11.54 -12.30
N SER A 135 25.93 -12.25 -12.96
CA SER A 135 24.48 -11.98 -12.92
C SER A 135 23.72 -13.27 -12.68
N ASN A 136 22.78 -13.24 -11.73
CA ASN A 136 21.84 -14.32 -11.45
C ASN A 136 20.60 -13.76 -10.72
N LEU A 137 19.67 -13.21 -11.48
CA LEU A 137 18.46 -12.58 -10.94
C LEU A 137 17.67 -13.48 -9.97
N PRO A 138 17.42 -14.78 -10.26
CA PRO A 138 16.73 -15.64 -9.30
C PRO A 138 17.45 -15.74 -7.95
N LEU A 139 18.76 -15.89 -7.95
CA LEU A 139 19.54 -15.96 -6.72
C LEU A 139 19.46 -14.66 -5.93
N MET A 140 19.58 -13.51 -6.60
CA MET A 140 19.50 -12.20 -5.96
C MET A 140 18.11 -11.95 -5.37
N THR A 141 17.04 -12.34 -6.07
CA THR A 141 15.66 -12.26 -5.57
C THR A 141 15.46 -13.12 -4.32
N ILE A 142 15.96 -14.36 -4.30
CA ILE A 142 15.90 -15.26 -3.14
C ILE A 142 16.67 -14.67 -1.95
N LEU A 143 17.84 -14.12 -2.17
CA LEU A 143 18.66 -13.48 -1.12
C LEU A 143 17.92 -12.28 -0.52
N CYS A 144 17.34 -11.41 -1.36
CA CYS A 144 16.57 -10.25 -0.92
C CYS A 144 15.39 -10.66 -0.04
N GLU A 145 14.56 -11.60 -0.50
CA GLU A 145 13.39 -12.03 0.25
C GLU A 145 13.78 -12.75 1.55
N THR A 146 14.87 -13.52 1.56
CA THR A 146 15.41 -14.12 2.79
C THR A 146 15.76 -13.06 3.83
N ILE A 147 16.41 -11.97 3.42
CA ILE A 147 16.73 -10.84 4.30
C ILE A 147 15.45 -10.18 4.82
N VAL A 148 14.45 -9.96 3.96
CA VAL A 148 13.13 -9.40 4.34
C VAL A 148 12.50 -10.25 5.45
N VAL A 149 12.39 -11.55 5.26
CA VAL A 149 11.83 -12.46 6.27
C VAL A 149 12.59 -12.41 7.59
N LEU A 150 13.93 -12.40 7.55
CA LEU A 150 14.76 -12.29 8.76
C LEU A 150 14.52 -10.97 9.51
N ILE A 151 14.29 -9.87 8.80
CA ILE A 151 13.95 -8.59 9.42
C ILE A 151 12.54 -8.65 10.03
N VAL A 152 11.56 -9.16 9.30
CA VAL A 152 10.17 -9.31 9.76
C VAL A 152 10.08 -10.13 11.04
N LEU A 153 10.88 -11.21 11.15
CA LEU A 153 10.93 -12.04 12.36
C LEU A 153 11.43 -11.29 13.61
N ARG A 154 12.06 -10.12 13.46
CA ARG A 154 12.49 -9.26 14.59
C ARG A 154 11.43 -8.26 15.05
N GLY A 155 10.30 -8.18 14.35
CA GLY A 155 9.16 -7.35 14.74
C GLY A 155 9.28 -5.86 14.39
N HIS A 156 8.30 -5.06 14.85
CA HIS A 156 8.06 -3.67 14.45
C HIS A 156 9.22 -2.67 14.72
N LEU A 157 9.95 -2.81 15.82
CA LEU A 157 10.99 -1.83 16.20
C LEU A 157 12.16 -1.75 15.20
N GLY A 158 12.44 -2.83 14.46
CA GLY A 158 13.44 -2.84 13.40
C GLY A 158 13.01 -2.03 12.17
N ILE A 159 11.74 -2.11 11.84
CA ILE A 159 11.15 -1.52 10.63
C ILE A 159 11.21 0.01 10.68
N GLU A 160 10.70 0.63 11.75
CA GLU A 160 10.66 2.10 11.91
C GLU A 160 12.04 2.77 11.74
N ARG A 161 13.09 2.12 12.24
CA ARG A 161 14.45 2.68 12.17
C ARG A 161 15.02 2.62 10.75
N ILE A 162 14.79 1.51 10.05
CA ILE A 162 15.32 1.28 8.70
C ILE A 162 14.59 2.20 7.71
N GLU A 163 13.27 2.34 7.81
CA GLU A 163 12.45 3.20 6.96
C GLU A 163 12.90 4.66 6.94
N ARG A 164 13.29 5.22 8.08
CA ARG A 164 13.78 6.61 8.14
C ARG A 164 15.04 6.84 7.32
N TRP A 165 15.97 5.89 7.34
CA TRP A 165 17.20 5.99 6.56
C TRP A 165 16.96 5.73 5.07
N ALA A 166 16.09 4.77 4.73
CA ALA A 166 15.68 4.52 3.36
C ALA A 166 15.00 5.74 2.75
N ALA A 167 14.07 6.38 3.48
CA ALA A 167 13.43 7.63 3.06
C ALA A 167 14.44 8.74 2.77
N ALA A 168 15.41 8.95 3.67
CA ALA A 168 16.45 9.95 3.47
C ALA A 168 17.31 9.66 2.22
N ALA A 169 17.69 8.40 2.03
CA ALA A 169 18.46 7.97 0.85
C ALA A 169 17.66 8.15 -0.45
N MET A 170 16.37 7.81 -0.46
CA MET A 170 15.50 8.02 -1.62
C MET A 170 15.30 9.51 -1.94
N MET A 171 15.20 10.37 -0.93
CA MET A 171 15.12 11.81 -1.15
C MET A 171 16.40 12.37 -1.77
N VAL A 172 17.57 11.89 -1.35
CA VAL A 172 18.86 12.28 -1.95
C VAL A 172 18.94 11.79 -3.40
N LEU A 173 18.51 10.54 -3.67
CA LEU A 173 18.46 10.01 -5.03
C LEU A 173 17.51 10.84 -5.91
N ALA A 174 16.29 11.11 -5.42
CA ALA A 174 15.32 11.91 -6.16
C ALA A 174 15.87 13.31 -6.50
N ALA A 175 16.50 13.97 -5.53
CA ALA A 175 17.15 15.27 -5.76
C ALA A 175 18.29 15.16 -6.78
N GLY A 176 19.11 14.11 -6.71
CA GLY A 176 20.16 13.84 -7.68
C GLY A 176 19.63 13.64 -9.10
N VAL A 177 18.56 12.84 -9.25
CA VAL A 177 17.90 12.62 -10.55
C VAL A 177 17.35 13.93 -11.11
N VAL A 178 16.62 14.71 -10.30
CA VAL A 178 16.12 16.04 -10.71
C VAL A 178 17.26 16.95 -11.15
N TYR A 179 18.37 16.98 -10.40
CA TYR A 179 19.55 17.77 -10.76
C TYR A 179 20.13 17.36 -12.11
N GLN A 180 20.32 16.07 -12.38
CA GLN A 180 20.83 15.57 -13.67
C GLN A 180 19.88 15.83 -14.82
N LEU A 181 18.56 15.63 -14.60
CA LEU A 181 17.56 15.93 -15.62
C LEU A 181 17.61 17.41 -16.02
N ASN A 182 17.75 18.32 -15.06
CA ASN A 182 17.89 19.76 -15.36
C ASN A 182 19.20 20.12 -16.08
N ARG A 183 20.26 19.32 -15.93
CA ARG A 183 21.55 19.60 -16.61
C ARG A 183 21.63 19.08 -18.03
N HIS A 184 20.98 17.98 -18.30
CA HIS A 184 21.14 17.24 -19.57
C HIS A 184 19.92 17.33 -20.48
N TYR A 185 18.78 17.76 -19.97
CA TYR A 185 17.52 17.84 -20.70
C TYR A 185 16.86 19.21 -20.50
N GLU A 186 16.20 19.69 -21.53
CA GLU A 186 15.31 20.84 -21.42
C GLU A 186 14.03 20.46 -20.68
N VAL A 187 14.05 20.54 -19.35
CA VAL A 187 12.89 20.18 -18.53
C VAL A 187 11.63 20.98 -18.92
N GLY A 188 11.80 22.19 -19.49
CA GLY A 188 10.71 22.98 -20.07
C GLY A 188 9.94 22.23 -21.16
N ALA A 189 10.59 21.39 -21.96
CA ALA A 189 9.97 20.61 -23.00
C ALA A 189 8.91 19.61 -22.48
N LEU A 190 9.02 19.15 -21.22
CA LEU A 190 8.00 18.32 -20.58
C LEU A 190 6.62 19.00 -20.53
N PHE A 191 6.61 20.32 -20.30
CA PHE A 191 5.36 21.07 -20.17
C PHE A 191 4.65 21.30 -21.50
N GLU A 192 5.42 21.26 -22.59
CA GLU A 192 4.95 21.45 -23.96
C GLU A 192 4.67 20.12 -24.69
N MET A 193 5.17 19.01 -24.14
CA MET A 193 5.04 17.68 -24.72
C MET A 193 3.55 17.31 -24.94
N PRO A 194 3.15 16.94 -26.15
CA PRO A 194 1.79 16.47 -26.42
C PRO A 194 1.53 15.13 -25.75
N ALA A 195 0.26 14.86 -25.44
CA ALA A 195 -0.14 13.53 -24.99
C ALA A 195 -0.04 12.52 -26.15
N GLU A 196 0.45 11.34 -25.87
CA GLU A 196 0.55 10.22 -26.81
C GLU A 196 0.02 8.96 -26.14
N SER A 197 -1.13 8.43 -26.59
CA SER A 197 -1.72 7.24 -25.99
C SER A 197 -0.87 6.00 -26.27
N ARG A 198 -0.28 5.43 -25.23
CA ARG A 198 0.53 4.20 -25.25
C ARG A 198 -0.06 3.10 -24.39
N ASN A 199 -0.45 3.45 -23.16
CA ASN A 199 -0.98 2.52 -22.17
C ASN A 199 -2.51 2.61 -22.02
N GLY A 200 -3.16 3.48 -22.78
CA GLY A 200 -4.61 3.70 -22.71
C GLY A 200 -5.06 4.42 -21.44
N ILE A 201 -4.20 5.19 -20.79
CA ILE A 201 -4.51 5.91 -19.55
C ILE A 201 -5.38 7.13 -19.85
N THR A 202 -6.65 7.04 -19.50
CA THR A 202 -7.58 8.18 -19.49
C THR A 202 -7.49 8.96 -18.17
N LEU A 203 -8.12 10.12 -18.07
CA LEU A 203 -8.17 10.92 -16.84
C LEU A 203 -8.80 10.14 -15.68
N GLY A 204 -9.86 9.38 -15.94
CA GLY A 204 -10.52 8.53 -14.94
C GLY A 204 -9.62 7.39 -14.47
N ILE A 205 -8.94 6.70 -15.39
CA ILE A 205 -7.98 5.64 -15.05
C ILE A 205 -6.80 6.20 -14.27
N ALA A 206 -6.26 7.37 -14.66
CA ALA A 206 -5.19 8.04 -13.93
C ALA A 206 -5.60 8.35 -12.48
N PHE A 207 -6.80 8.90 -12.29
CA PHE A 207 -7.35 9.14 -10.97
C PHE A 207 -7.47 7.85 -10.15
N ASP A 208 -8.03 6.79 -10.75
CA ASP A 208 -8.19 5.49 -10.08
C ASP A 208 -6.86 4.87 -9.69
N ILE A 209 -5.84 4.93 -10.54
CA ILE A 209 -4.49 4.43 -10.24
C ILE A 209 -3.88 5.18 -9.04
N VAL A 210 -3.96 6.52 -9.02
CA VAL A 210 -3.42 7.33 -7.92
C VAL A 210 -4.17 7.06 -6.61
N VAL A 211 -5.50 6.99 -6.65
CA VAL A 211 -6.32 6.65 -5.48
C VAL A 211 -6.06 5.21 -5.02
N ALA A 212 -5.96 4.24 -5.95
CA ALA A 212 -5.67 2.85 -5.63
C ALA A 212 -4.30 2.70 -4.93
N THR A 213 -3.31 3.52 -5.29
CA THR A 213 -2.01 3.57 -4.60
C THR A 213 -2.18 3.95 -3.12
N ALA A 214 -3.05 4.93 -2.79
CA ALA A 214 -3.37 5.25 -1.40
C ALA A 214 -4.11 4.11 -0.70
N PHE A 215 -5.07 3.48 -1.38
CA PHE A 215 -5.79 2.34 -0.84
C PHE A 215 -4.92 1.11 -0.63
N SER A 216 -3.84 0.94 -1.39
CA SER A 216 -2.89 -0.16 -1.15
C SER A 216 -2.23 -0.08 0.23
N TRP A 217 -2.05 1.12 0.75
CA TRP A 217 -1.49 1.39 2.08
C TRP A 217 -2.53 1.39 3.21
N ILE A 218 -3.83 1.46 2.89
CA ILE A 218 -4.89 1.61 3.89
C ILE A 218 -4.94 0.41 4.85
N SER A 219 -4.65 -0.79 4.32
CA SER A 219 -4.66 -2.02 5.10
C SER A 219 -3.54 -2.10 6.13
N THR A 220 -2.48 -1.32 5.97
CA THR A 220 -1.34 -1.26 6.88
C THR A 220 -1.41 -0.04 7.80
N SER A 221 -2.31 0.90 7.51
CA SER A 221 -2.35 2.21 8.18
C SER A 221 -2.56 2.10 9.69
N ALA A 222 -3.51 1.30 10.16
CA ALA A 222 -3.71 1.09 11.58
C ALA A 222 -2.58 0.26 12.20
N ASP A 223 -1.94 -0.64 11.45
CA ASP A 223 -0.84 -1.48 11.95
C ASP A 223 0.33 -0.64 12.46
N TYR A 224 0.60 0.48 11.80
CA TYR A 224 1.66 1.41 12.16
C TYR A 224 1.17 2.56 13.04
N ASN A 225 0.03 3.19 12.68
CA ASN A 225 -0.46 4.38 13.37
C ASN A 225 -0.97 4.11 14.79
N ARG A 226 -1.27 2.85 15.15
CA ARG A 226 -1.59 2.46 16.53
C ARG A 226 -0.50 2.85 17.54
N ASN A 227 0.73 3.03 17.06
CA ASN A 227 1.89 3.44 17.85
C ASN A 227 2.05 4.97 17.97
N CYS A 228 1.23 5.77 17.30
CA CYS A 228 1.28 7.24 17.37
C CYS A 228 0.87 7.75 18.76
N LYS A 229 1.60 8.74 19.28
CA LYS A 229 1.35 9.36 20.60
C LYS A 229 -0.02 10.02 20.71
N SER A 230 -0.56 10.55 19.61
CA SER A 230 -1.89 11.19 19.58
C SER A 230 -2.57 11.05 18.22
N GLY A 231 -3.92 11.21 18.19
CA GLY A 231 -4.70 11.19 16.97
C GLY A 231 -4.32 12.32 16.00
N ARG A 232 -3.93 13.51 16.51
CA ARG A 232 -3.47 14.61 15.67
C ARG A 232 -2.16 14.26 14.95
N ILE A 233 -1.24 13.59 15.63
CA ILE A 233 0.01 13.09 15.04
C ILE A 233 -0.30 12.04 13.97
N ALA A 234 -1.18 11.07 14.27
CA ALA A 234 -1.58 10.06 13.30
C ALA A 234 -2.16 10.67 12.02
N VAL A 235 -3.06 11.65 12.16
CA VAL A 235 -3.71 12.32 11.01
C VAL A 235 -2.71 13.15 10.22
N LEU A 236 -2.06 14.13 10.85
CA LEU A 236 -1.21 15.09 10.14
C LEU A 236 0.07 14.44 9.59
N GLY A 237 0.67 13.52 10.35
CA GLY A 237 1.88 12.81 9.92
C GLY A 237 1.59 11.89 8.74
N THR A 238 0.50 11.13 8.78
CA THR A 238 0.11 10.23 7.68
C THR A 238 -0.27 11.02 6.43
N TYR A 239 -1.17 11.99 6.58
CA TYR A 239 -1.64 12.78 5.43
C TYR A 239 -0.51 13.54 4.76
N GLY A 240 0.26 14.30 5.54
CA GLY A 240 1.38 15.09 5.00
C GLY A 240 2.48 14.21 4.41
N GLY A 241 2.90 13.14 5.13
CA GLY A 241 3.93 12.22 4.65
C GLY A 241 3.54 11.53 3.36
N TYR A 242 2.32 10.99 3.29
CA TYR A 242 1.82 10.29 2.11
C TYR A 242 1.67 11.21 0.89
N VAL A 243 1.02 12.38 1.04
CA VAL A 243 0.79 13.31 -0.09
C VAL A 243 2.11 13.86 -0.62
N CYS A 244 3.01 14.29 0.26
CA CYS A 244 4.34 14.75 -0.16
C CYS A 244 5.10 13.65 -0.90
N ALA A 245 5.08 12.42 -0.39
CA ALA A 245 5.74 11.29 -1.02
C ALA A 245 5.18 10.98 -2.41
N SER A 246 3.85 10.97 -2.56
CA SER A 246 3.19 10.75 -3.85
C SER A 246 3.58 11.80 -4.88
N MET A 247 3.58 13.09 -4.49
CA MET A 247 3.98 14.17 -5.38
C MET A 247 5.44 14.05 -5.83
N ILE A 248 6.33 13.68 -4.92
CA ILE A 248 7.76 13.51 -5.22
C ILE A 248 7.98 12.29 -6.11
N ALA A 249 7.50 11.13 -5.69
CA ALA A 249 7.80 9.86 -6.37
C ALA A 249 7.07 9.73 -7.72
N MET A 250 5.75 9.98 -7.75
CA MET A 250 5.00 9.93 -9.00
C MET A 250 5.43 11.07 -9.95
N GLY A 251 5.73 12.25 -9.41
CA GLY A 251 6.23 13.38 -10.20
C GLY A 251 7.59 13.06 -10.85
N LEU A 252 8.48 12.43 -10.08
CA LEU A 252 9.75 11.95 -10.62
C LEU A 252 9.54 10.91 -11.71
N GLY A 253 8.65 9.94 -11.48
CA GLY A 253 8.31 8.92 -12.47
C GLY A 253 7.73 9.51 -13.77
N ALA A 254 6.78 10.43 -13.65
CA ALA A 254 6.19 11.14 -14.78
C ALA A 254 7.24 11.95 -15.57
N ALA A 255 8.15 12.64 -14.87
CA ALA A 255 9.22 13.41 -15.50
C ALA A 255 10.23 12.50 -16.23
N VAL A 256 10.65 11.42 -15.57
CA VAL A 256 11.60 10.45 -16.16
C VAL A 256 10.99 9.79 -17.40
N SER A 257 9.72 9.36 -17.34
CA SER A 257 9.02 8.79 -18.49
C SER A 257 8.91 9.78 -19.66
N GLY A 258 8.47 11.02 -19.39
CA GLY A 258 8.34 12.04 -20.42
C GLY A 258 9.68 12.38 -21.07
N LEU A 259 10.75 12.56 -20.29
CA LEU A 259 12.09 12.84 -20.84
C LEU A 259 12.68 11.64 -21.59
N SER A 260 12.38 10.41 -21.18
CA SER A 260 12.76 9.20 -21.91
C SER A 260 12.13 9.17 -23.30
N VAL A 261 10.84 9.54 -23.40
CA VAL A 261 10.12 9.64 -24.70
C VAL A 261 10.74 10.74 -25.55
N LEU A 262 10.97 11.94 -25.01
CA LEU A 262 11.62 13.04 -25.74
C LEU A 262 13.04 12.70 -26.21
N GLY A 263 13.77 11.91 -25.41
CA GLY A 263 15.12 11.44 -25.75
C GLY A 263 15.16 10.21 -26.66
N GLY A 264 14.01 9.66 -27.09
CA GLY A 264 13.93 8.46 -27.92
C GLY A 264 14.46 7.19 -27.24
N MET A 265 14.49 7.17 -25.88
CA MET A 265 14.94 6.01 -25.12
C MET A 265 13.85 4.92 -25.05
N GLU A 266 14.29 3.67 -25.00
CA GLU A 266 13.40 2.54 -24.81
C GLU A 266 12.71 2.61 -23.44
N GLN A 267 11.39 2.46 -23.43
CA GLN A 267 10.60 2.44 -22.19
C GLN A 267 10.81 1.09 -21.49
N THR A 268 11.18 1.14 -20.23
CA THR A 268 11.37 -0.06 -19.41
C THR A 268 10.72 0.12 -18.02
N TYR A 269 10.15 -0.96 -17.51
CA TYR A 269 9.69 -1.03 -16.11
C TYR A 269 10.83 -1.41 -15.13
N ASP A 270 12.08 -1.56 -15.61
CA ASP A 270 13.25 -1.69 -14.74
C ASP A 270 13.79 -0.29 -14.37
N PRO A 271 13.51 0.19 -13.15
CA PRO A 271 13.90 1.53 -12.74
C PRO A 271 15.42 1.67 -12.61
N THR A 272 16.12 0.58 -12.37
CA THR A 272 17.59 0.58 -12.25
C THR A 272 18.23 0.82 -13.62
N ARG A 273 17.78 0.11 -14.64
CA ARG A 273 18.24 0.31 -16.03
C ARG A 273 17.88 1.69 -16.53
N LEU A 274 16.65 2.14 -16.25
CA LEU A 274 16.23 3.48 -16.64
C LEU A 274 17.12 4.56 -16.05
N LEU A 275 17.38 4.51 -14.73
CA LEU A 275 18.24 5.48 -14.05
C LEU A 275 19.71 5.34 -14.45
N SER A 276 20.15 4.16 -14.86
CA SER A 276 21.51 3.99 -15.39
C SER A 276 21.70 4.74 -16.72
N GLY A 277 20.66 4.80 -17.56
CA GLY A 277 20.66 5.62 -18.78
C GLY A 277 20.83 7.12 -18.50
N PHE A 278 20.44 7.59 -17.32
CA PHE A 278 20.67 8.96 -16.85
C PHE A 278 21.97 9.16 -16.04
N GLY A 279 22.87 8.16 -16.05
CA GLY A 279 24.18 8.25 -15.41
C GLY A 279 24.22 7.92 -13.92
N PHE A 280 23.13 7.37 -13.32
CA PHE A 280 23.07 7.02 -11.90
C PHE A 280 23.44 5.57 -11.57
N GLY A 281 23.54 4.66 -12.50
CA GLY A 281 23.99 3.28 -12.40
C GLY A 281 24.00 2.67 -11.00
N LEU A 282 25.19 2.37 -10.49
CA LEU A 282 25.38 1.69 -9.19
C LEU A 282 24.79 2.44 -7.99
N PRO A 283 24.93 3.78 -7.83
CA PRO A 283 24.30 4.50 -6.72
C PRO A 283 22.78 4.36 -6.71
N ALA A 284 22.13 4.46 -7.88
CA ALA A 284 20.69 4.27 -7.98
C ALA A 284 20.28 2.85 -7.61
N ALA A 285 20.99 1.83 -8.10
CA ALA A 285 20.72 0.44 -7.78
C ALA A 285 20.74 0.19 -6.26
N LEU A 286 21.74 0.68 -5.55
CA LEU A 286 21.83 0.52 -4.11
C LEU A 286 20.70 1.22 -3.35
N VAL A 287 20.36 2.46 -3.72
CA VAL A 287 19.28 3.19 -3.06
C VAL A 287 17.93 2.55 -3.33
N ILE A 288 17.67 2.13 -4.58
CA ILE A 288 16.46 1.41 -4.96
C ILE A 288 16.36 0.11 -4.17
N PHE A 289 17.43 -0.68 -4.12
CA PHE A 289 17.50 -1.92 -3.36
C PHE A 289 17.06 -1.72 -1.90
N PHE A 290 17.68 -0.78 -1.18
CA PHE A 290 17.32 -0.53 0.23
C PHE A 290 15.88 -0.03 0.39
N SER A 291 15.42 0.85 -0.47
CA SER A 291 14.07 1.39 -0.42
C SER A 291 13.01 0.30 -0.63
N VAL A 292 13.18 -0.53 -1.66
CA VAL A 292 12.23 -1.60 -1.97
C VAL A 292 12.26 -2.69 -0.88
N MET A 293 13.45 -3.01 -0.36
CA MET A 293 13.61 -3.97 0.73
C MET A 293 12.83 -3.57 1.97
N THR A 294 12.92 -2.30 2.39
CA THR A 294 12.22 -1.81 3.59
C THR A 294 10.70 -1.84 3.41
N THR A 295 10.22 -1.42 2.26
CA THR A 295 8.79 -1.44 1.93
C THR A 295 8.26 -2.88 1.82
N ASN A 296 9.06 -3.82 1.31
CA ASN A 296 8.70 -5.24 1.28
C ASN A 296 8.59 -5.83 2.70
N VAL A 297 9.47 -5.43 3.61
CA VAL A 297 9.36 -5.80 5.03
C VAL A 297 8.01 -5.36 5.60
N MET A 298 7.52 -4.14 5.28
CA MET A 298 6.20 -3.67 5.69
C MET A 298 5.07 -4.55 5.13
N ALA A 299 5.15 -4.90 3.85
CA ALA A 299 4.14 -5.74 3.19
C ALA A 299 4.07 -7.15 3.82
N VAL A 300 5.21 -7.81 3.98
CA VAL A 300 5.30 -9.17 4.59
C VAL A 300 4.84 -9.15 6.05
N TYR A 301 5.21 -8.11 6.83
CA TYR A 301 4.76 -7.95 8.21
C TYR A 301 3.23 -7.84 8.31
N SER A 302 2.62 -6.95 7.54
CA SER A 302 1.17 -6.75 7.56
C SER A 302 0.40 -7.94 6.94
N ALA A 303 0.96 -8.64 5.95
CA ALA A 303 0.43 -9.91 5.46
C ALA A 303 0.42 -10.98 6.57
N THR A 304 1.49 -11.03 7.36
CA THR A 304 1.59 -11.93 8.53
C THR A 304 0.53 -11.62 9.58
N LEU A 305 0.31 -10.34 9.92
CA LEU A 305 -0.76 -9.93 10.83
C LEU A 305 -2.15 -10.29 10.29
N SER A 306 -2.36 -10.18 8.98
CA SER A 306 -3.62 -10.58 8.33
C SER A 306 -3.86 -12.08 8.45
N CYS A 307 -2.81 -12.89 8.26
CA CYS A 307 -2.87 -14.33 8.48
C CYS A 307 -3.21 -14.69 9.93
N MET A 308 -2.63 -13.98 10.91
CA MET A 308 -2.96 -14.17 12.32
C MET A 308 -4.41 -13.77 12.65
N ASN A 309 -5.01 -12.82 11.93
CA ASN A 309 -6.44 -12.51 12.08
C ASN A 309 -7.34 -13.64 11.57
N VAL A 310 -6.92 -14.37 10.54
CA VAL A 310 -7.63 -15.54 10.02
C VAL A 310 -7.52 -16.72 10.98
N SER A 311 -6.33 -16.95 11.54
CA SER A 311 -6.02 -18.04 12.45
C SER A 311 -5.39 -17.54 13.76
N PRO A 312 -6.21 -17.03 14.71
CA PRO A 312 -5.74 -16.60 16.00
C PRO A 312 -5.05 -17.73 16.77
N GLY A 313 -3.92 -17.44 17.40
CA GLY A 313 -3.12 -18.43 18.14
C GLY A 313 -1.98 -19.06 17.33
N MET A 314 -1.88 -18.79 16.03
CA MET A 314 -0.72 -19.16 15.23
C MET A 314 0.51 -18.32 15.65
N ALA A 315 1.67 -18.97 15.84
CA ALA A 315 2.90 -18.24 16.14
C ALA A 315 3.34 -17.40 14.94
N PHE A 316 3.65 -16.12 15.15
CA PHE A 316 3.96 -15.11 14.13
C PHE A 316 4.99 -15.58 13.08
N TRP A 317 6.04 -16.31 13.52
CA TRP A 317 7.09 -16.78 12.62
C TRP A 317 6.62 -17.76 11.54
N LYS A 318 5.55 -18.53 11.80
CA LYS A 318 5.03 -19.54 10.85
C LYS A 318 4.47 -18.89 9.58
N PRO A 319 3.47 -17.99 9.66
CA PRO A 319 2.98 -17.31 8.46
C PRO A 319 4.05 -16.43 7.82
N ALA A 320 4.94 -15.80 8.58
CA ALA A 320 6.02 -15.00 8.00
C ALA A 320 6.94 -15.83 7.07
N LEU A 321 7.32 -17.04 7.49
CA LEU A 321 8.10 -17.96 6.66
C LEU A 321 7.33 -18.43 5.42
N VAL A 322 6.06 -18.83 5.59
CA VAL A 322 5.22 -19.31 4.47
C VAL A 322 5.05 -18.19 3.44
N ILE A 323 4.77 -16.96 3.89
CA ILE A 323 4.62 -15.80 3.00
C ILE A 323 5.90 -15.54 2.25
N GLY A 324 7.07 -15.55 2.92
CA GLY A 324 8.37 -15.38 2.26
C GLY A 324 8.63 -16.43 1.16
N VAL A 325 8.34 -17.71 1.43
CA VAL A 325 8.47 -18.77 0.42
C VAL A 325 7.54 -18.52 -0.77
N VAL A 326 6.25 -18.19 -0.51
CA VAL A 326 5.28 -17.89 -1.57
C VAL A 326 5.71 -16.65 -2.37
N THR A 327 6.31 -15.66 -1.70
CA THR A 327 6.84 -14.45 -2.35
C THR A 327 7.94 -14.78 -3.34
N VAL A 328 8.90 -15.62 -2.99
CA VAL A 328 9.96 -16.04 -3.92
C VAL A 328 9.39 -16.67 -5.19
N PHE A 329 8.44 -17.60 -5.04
CA PHE A 329 7.83 -18.25 -6.21
C PHE A 329 7.09 -17.23 -7.10
N GLY A 330 6.32 -16.33 -6.52
CA GLY A 330 5.58 -15.33 -7.28
C GLY A 330 6.49 -14.27 -7.95
N ALA A 331 7.55 -13.84 -7.27
CA ALA A 331 8.51 -12.88 -7.80
C ALA A 331 9.28 -13.39 -9.04
N LEU A 332 9.39 -14.69 -9.18
CA LEU A 332 10.07 -15.32 -10.34
C LEU A 332 9.12 -15.63 -11.51
N ILE A 333 7.83 -15.25 -11.44
CA ILE A 333 6.90 -15.40 -12.56
C ILE A 333 7.30 -14.40 -13.66
N PRO A 334 7.58 -14.88 -14.91
CA PRO A 334 7.93 -14.01 -16.02
C PRO A 334 6.83 -12.98 -16.32
N GLY A 335 7.21 -11.73 -16.60
CA GLY A 335 6.28 -10.69 -17.03
C GLY A 335 5.38 -10.14 -15.92
N ILE A 336 5.67 -10.39 -14.64
CA ILE A 336 4.84 -9.89 -13.54
C ILE A 336 4.76 -8.36 -13.50
N LEU A 337 5.83 -7.66 -13.90
CA LEU A 337 5.83 -6.20 -13.95
C LEU A 337 4.95 -5.64 -15.08
N ASP A 338 4.72 -6.38 -16.16
CA ASP A 338 3.83 -5.96 -17.25
C ASP A 338 2.37 -5.89 -16.81
N GLN A 339 2.02 -6.58 -15.72
CA GLN A 339 0.69 -6.56 -15.11
C GLN A 339 0.53 -5.48 -14.03
N PHE A 340 1.53 -4.60 -13.85
CA PHE A 340 1.54 -3.64 -12.74
C PHE A 340 0.33 -2.70 -12.74
N GLN A 341 -0.08 -2.17 -13.90
CA GLN A 341 -1.28 -1.35 -14.05
C GLN A 341 -2.54 -2.11 -13.63
N ASN A 342 -2.72 -3.33 -14.15
CA ASN A 342 -3.88 -4.18 -13.83
C ASN A 342 -3.92 -4.52 -12.33
N PHE A 343 -2.76 -4.74 -11.73
CA PHE A 343 -2.64 -4.99 -10.30
C PHE A 343 -3.09 -3.78 -9.46
N LEU A 344 -2.70 -2.55 -9.81
CA LEU A 344 -3.17 -1.33 -9.13
C LEU A 344 -4.70 -1.19 -9.21
N LEU A 345 -5.28 -1.41 -10.38
CA LEU A 345 -6.72 -1.36 -10.57
C LEU A 345 -7.46 -2.46 -9.77
N LEU A 346 -6.88 -3.66 -9.70
CA LEU A 346 -7.40 -4.76 -8.88
C LEU A 346 -7.41 -4.41 -7.39
N ILE A 347 -6.35 -3.77 -6.88
CA ILE A 347 -6.31 -3.27 -5.50
C ILE A 347 -7.48 -2.32 -5.25
N GLY A 348 -7.72 -1.36 -6.14
CA GLY A 348 -8.85 -0.45 -6.05
C GLY A 348 -10.17 -1.21 -5.96
N ALA A 349 -10.39 -2.19 -6.85
CA ALA A 349 -11.62 -2.97 -6.89
C ALA A 349 -11.87 -3.79 -5.61
N LEU A 350 -10.83 -4.29 -4.96
CA LEU A 350 -10.94 -5.10 -3.74
C LEU A 350 -10.96 -4.28 -2.45
N PHE A 351 -10.13 -3.22 -2.36
CA PHE A 351 -9.94 -2.49 -1.11
C PHE A 351 -10.90 -1.33 -0.92
N ILE A 352 -11.27 -0.62 -1.99
CA ILE A 352 -12.18 0.53 -1.88
C ILE A 352 -13.50 0.13 -1.21
N PRO A 353 -14.23 -0.91 -1.69
CA PRO A 353 -15.46 -1.32 -1.03
C PRO A 353 -15.23 -1.89 0.37
N ALA A 354 -14.14 -2.63 0.60
CA ALA A 354 -13.86 -3.22 1.91
C ALA A 354 -13.66 -2.17 3.00
N PHE A 355 -12.84 -1.16 2.71
CA PHE A 355 -12.54 -0.10 3.68
C PHE A 355 -13.63 0.96 3.75
N SER A 356 -14.42 1.16 2.69
CA SER A 356 -15.62 2.00 2.74
C SER A 356 -16.60 1.51 3.82
N VAL A 357 -16.95 0.22 3.81
CA VAL A 357 -17.79 -0.39 4.85
C VAL A 357 -17.20 -0.19 6.24
N MET A 358 -15.90 -0.46 6.42
CA MET A 358 -15.24 -0.34 7.72
C MET A 358 -15.23 1.10 8.25
N ILE A 359 -14.95 2.08 7.38
CA ILE A 359 -14.94 3.51 7.74
C ILE A 359 -16.35 3.96 8.11
N VAL A 360 -17.36 3.60 7.31
CA VAL A 360 -18.75 3.94 7.59
C VAL A 360 -19.25 3.29 8.88
N ASP A 361 -18.89 2.03 9.14
CA ASP A 361 -19.23 1.37 10.41
C ASP A 361 -18.65 2.13 11.61
N TYR A 362 -17.37 2.49 11.55
CA TYR A 362 -16.70 3.16 12.65
C TYR A 362 -17.23 4.57 12.92
N TYR A 363 -17.33 5.38 11.86
CA TYR A 363 -17.60 6.81 12.02
C TYR A 363 -19.09 7.16 12.04
N LEU A 364 -19.96 6.35 11.41
CA LEU A 364 -21.39 6.67 11.23
C LEU A 364 -22.34 5.70 11.97
N VAL A 365 -22.01 4.40 12.01
CA VAL A 365 -22.90 3.37 12.56
C VAL A 365 -22.49 2.96 13.96
N GLY A 366 -21.22 2.79 14.22
CA GLY A 366 -20.67 2.17 15.43
C GLY A 366 -20.08 3.13 16.46
N ARG A 367 -20.50 4.40 16.51
CA ARG A 367 -19.90 5.45 17.34
C ARG A 367 -19.65 5.07 18.82
N ASP A 368 -20.52 4.28 19.41
CA ASP A 368 -20.50 3.96 20.85
C ASP A 368 -19.90 2.58 21.18
N GLY A 369 -19.40 1.82 20.20
CA GLY A 369 -19.18 0.39 20.38
C GLY A 369 -17.83 -0.19 19.96
N TYR A 370 -16.83 0.62 19.59
CA TYR A 370 -15.50 0.08 19.31
C TYR A 370 -14.71 -0.15 20.61
N ASN A 371 -15.13 -1.17 21.36
CA ASN A 371 -14.40 -1.62 22.52
C ASN A 371 -13.28 -2.56 22.08
N ALA A 372 -12.01 -2.17 22.36
CA ALA A 372 -10.83 -2.94 22.00
C ALA A 372 -10.83 -4.36 22.60
N GLU A 373 -11.34 -4.53 23.83
CA GLU A 373 -11.44 -5.84 24.48
C GLU A 373 -12.40 -6.77 23.73
N LEU A 374 -13.56 -6.25 23.31
CA LEU A 374 -14.54 -7.02 22.54
C LEU A 374 -13.98 -7.44 21.18
N LEU A 375 -13.24 -6.56 20.52
CA LEU A 375 -12.63 -6.85 19.22
C LEU A 375 -11.45 -7.85 19.29
N ARG A 376 -10.82 -7.96 20.46
CA ARG A 376 -9.79 -8.98 20.73
C ARG A 376 -10.38 -10.38 20.94
N SER A 377 -11.64 -10.46 21.40
CA SER A 377 -12.34 -11.74 21.68
C SER A 377 -13.37 -12.07 20.60
N PRO A 378 -12.97 -12.63 19.44
CA PRO A 378 -13.83 -12.78 18.27
C PRO A 378 -15.08 -13.67 18.50
N HIS A 379 -15.06 -14.54 19.50
CA HIS A 379 -16.19 -15.43 19.82
C HIS A 379 -17.41 -14.72 20.39
N GLN A 380 -17.28 -13.49 20.86
CA GLN A 380 -18.36 -12.70 21.47
C GLN A 380 -19.00 -11.69 20.49
N LEU A 381 -18.50 -11.59 19.27
CA LEU A 381 -18.95 -10.65 18.24
C LEU A 381 -19.98 -11.26 17.27
N GLY A 382 -21.11 -11.75 17.79
CA GLY A 382 -22.27 -12.00 16.92
C GLY A 382 -22.89 -10.68 16.45
N ARG A 383 -22.76 -10.31 15.16
CA ARG A 383 -23.40 -9.11 14.62
C ARG A 383 -24.43 -9.47 13.56
N PRO A 384 -25.71 -9.09 13.79
CA PRO A 384 -26.76 -9.25 12.77
C PRO A 384 -26.45 -8.51 11.47
N THR A 385 -25.72 -7.39 11.56
CA THR A 385 -25.36 -6.52 10.40
C THR A 385 -24.15 -7.03 9.59
N ALA A 386 -23.49 -8.11 10.00
CA ALA A 386 -22.34 -8.66 9.27
C ALA A 386 -22.71 -9.14 7.84
N GLY A 387 -23.91 -9.69 7.66
CA GLY A 387 -24.43 -10.04 6.33
C GLY A 387 -24.62 -8.84 5.43
N ILE A 388 -25.07 -7.70 5.98
CA ILE A 388 -25.20 -6.43 5.25
C ILE A 388 -23.83 -5.92 4.81
N ALA A 389 -22.81 -6.01 5.68
CA ALA A 389 -21.45 -5.60 5.37
C ALA A 389 -20.85 -6.43 4.21
N ILE A 390 -21.02 -7.75 4.25
CA ILE A 390 -20.55 -8.66 3.19
C ILE A 390 -21.32 -8.39 1.89
N GLY A 391 -22.64 -8.23 1.95
CA GLY A 391 -23.45 -7.90 0.77
C GLY A 391 -23.04 -6.59 0.12
N ALA A 392 -22.87 -5.51 0.91
CA ALA A 392 -22.39 -4.23 0.44
C ALA A 392 -20.99 -4.31 -0.18
N TYR A 393 -20.07 -5.07 0.45
CA TYR A 393 -18.74 -5.33 -0.08
C TYR A 393 -18.78 -6.03 -1.44
N LEU A 394 -19.55 -7.10 -1.58
CA LEU A 394 -19.63 -7.87 -2.83
C LEU A 394 -20.24 -7.04 -3.97
N ILE A 395 -21.29 -6.26 -3.68
CA ILE A 395 -21.88 -5.34 -4.66
C ILE A 395 -20.87 -4.27 -5.06
N GLY A 396 -20.18 -3.67 -4.10
CA GLY A 396 -19.15 -2.66 -4.36
C GLY A 396 -17.99 -3.20 -5.18
N ALA A 397 -17.50 -4.41 -4.87
CA ALA A 397 -16.43 -5.05 -5.63
C ALA A 397 -16.86 -5.40 -7.07
N ALA A 398 -18.10 -5.88 -7.25
CA ALA A 398 -18.66 -6.12 -8.58
C ALA A 398 -18.80 -4.83 -9.40
N LEU A 399 -19.29 -3.75 -8.80
CA LEU A 399 -19.37 -2.43 -9.45
C LEU A 399 -17.98 -1.89 -9.80
N ALA A 400 -17.01 -2.02 -8.90
CA ALA A 400 -15.63 -1.62 -9.15
C ALA A 400 -15.05 -2.39 -10.34
N ALA A 401 -15.18 -3.71 -10.36
CA ALA A 401 -14.72 -4.54 -11.47
C ALA A 401 -15.43 -4.16 -12.79
N TYR A 402 -16.73 -3.95 -12.77
CA TYR A 402 -17.51 -3.56 -13.95
C TYR A 402 -17.04 -2.20 -14.51
N TRP A 403 -16.91 -1.18 -13.66
CA TRP A 403 -16.50 0.16 -14.07
C TRP A 403 -15.00 0.29 -14.38
N THR A 404 -14.20 -0.67 -13.98
CA THR A 404 -12.78 -0.72 -14.32
C THR A 404 -12.54 -1.49 -15.64
N LEU A 405 -13.24 -2.63 -15.84
CA LEU A 405 -12.91 -3.58 -16.91
C LEU A 405 -13.88 -3.50 -18.10
N VAL A 406 -15.16 -3.14 -17.87
CA VAL A 406 -16.22 -3.25 -18.90
C VAL A 406 -16.69 -1.88 -19.39
N ALA A 407 -16.98 -0.96 -18.47
CA ALA A 407 -17.53 0.36 -18.77
C ALA A 407 -16.81 1.45 -17.95
N PRO A 408 -15.56 1.80 -18.29
CA PRO A 408 -14.78 2.79 -17.54
C PRO A 408 -15.49 4.14 -17.45
N LEU A 409 -15.57 4.67 -16.21
CA LEU A 409 -16.17 5.98 -15.96
C LEU A 409 -15.16 7.09 -16.26
N SER A 410 -15.61 8.19 -16.84
CA SER A 410 -14.76 9.36 -17.13
C SER A 410 -14.16 10.01 -15.87
N ILE A 411 -14.84 9.87 -14.72
CA ILE A 411 -14.40 10.39 -13.41
C ILE A 411 -13.63 9.34 -12.57
N GLY A 412 -13.44 8.12 -13.11
CA GLY A 412 -12.91 6.98 -12.38
C GLY A 412 -13.96 6.24 -11.54
N ALA A 413 -13.69 4.98 -11.22
CA ALA A 413 -14.56 4.11 -10.44
C ALA A 413 -14.42 4.32 -8.92
N SER A 414 -13.26 4.78 -8.45
CA SER A 414 -12.88 4.79 -7.04
C SER A 414 -13.86 5.55 -6.13
N LEU A 415 -14.18 6.79 -6.46
CA LEU A 415 -15.11 7.61 -5.65
C LEU A 415 -16.55 7.09 -5.69
N PRO A 416 -17.15 6.81 -6.88
CA PRO A 416 -18.48 6.23 -6.94
C PRO A 416 -18.61 4.93 -6.14
N VAL A 417 -17.65 4.02 -6.28
CA VAL A 417 -17.64 2.75 -5.53
C VAL A 417 -17.56 2.99 -4.04
N PHE A 418 -16.68 3.88 -3.58
CA PHE A 418 -16.57 4.21 -2.15
C PHE A 418 -17.89 4.72 -1.57
N VAL A 419 -18.51 5.69 -2.23
CA VAL A 419 -19.75 6.32 -1.78
C VAL A 419 -20.93 5.34 -1.82
N ILE A 420 -21.09 4.60 -2.93
CA ILE A 420 -22.20 3.65 -3.10
C ILE A 420 -22.08 2.52 -2.08
N THR A 421 -20.90 1.93 -1.94
CA THR A 421 -20.69 0.81 -1.00
C THR A 421 -20.95 1.24 0.45
N GLY A 422 -20.40 2.40 0.85
CA GLY A 422 -20.62 2.95 2.18
C GLY A 422 -22.09 3.31 2.43
N GLY A 423 -22.75 3.89 1.43
CA GLY A 423 -24.18 4.23 1.46
C GLY A 423 -25.08 2.99 1.58
N LEU A 424 -24.80 1.94 0.80
CA LEU A 424 -25.54 0.67 0.88
C LEU A 424 -25.42 0.05 2.27
N TYR A 425 -24.20 0.04 2.83
CA TYR A 425 -23.97 -0.47 4.17
C TYR A 425 -24.73 0.38 5.23
N TRP A 426 -24.59 1.68 5.20
CA TRP A 426 -25.26 2.60 6.13
C TRP A 426 -26.78 2.48 6.10
N LEU A 427 -27.37 2.50 4.89
CA LEU A 427 -28.81 2.33 4.69
C LEU A 427 -29.31 0.96 5.16
N GLY A 428 -28.59 -0.12 4.83
CA GLY A 428 -28.92 -1.47 5.27
C GLY A 428 -28.94 -1.58 6.80
N CYS A 429 -27.95 -0.99 7.49
CA CYS A 429 -27.93 -0.95 8.95
C CYS A 429 -29.09 -0.13 9.54
N ALA A 430 -29.41 1.03 8.95
CA ALA A 430 -30.50 1.88 9.40
C ALA A 430 -31.88 1.19 9.27
N LEU A 431 -32.12 0.50 8.16
CA LEU A 431 -33.35 -0.28 7.93
C LEU A 431 -33.45 -1.46 8.89
N PHE A 432 -32.36 -2.18 9.11
CA PHE A 432 -32.33 -3.31 10.04
C PHE A 432 -32.66 -2.90 11.47
N THR A 433 -32.10 -1.78 11.94
CA THR A 433 -32.36 -1.26 13.30
C THR A 433 -33.83 -0.87 13.47
N ARG A 434 -34.45 -0.25 12.44
CA ARG A 434 -35.89 0.09 12.47
C ARG A 434 -36.79 -1.15 12.53
N SER A 435 -36.46 -2.19 11.76
CA SER A 435 -37.26 -3.44 11.78
C SER A 435 -37.19 -4.16 13.12
N SER A 436 -36.00 -4.19 13.74
CA SER A 436 -35.82 -4.84 15.05
C SER A 436 -36.55 -4.12 16.19
N LEU A 437 -36.72 -2.80 16.11
CA LEU A 437 -37.54 -2.02 17.07
C LEU A 437 -39.02 -2.24 16.86
N ALA A 438 -39.49 -2.38 15.62
CA ALA A 438 -40.89 -2.66 15.30
C ALA A 438 -41.35 -4.05 15.80
N THR A 439 -40.47 -5.06 15.75
CA THR A 439 -40.76 -6.43 16.24
C THR A 439 -40.66 -6.61 17.76
N GLN A 440 -40.13 -5.64 18.51
CA GLN A 440 -40.10 -5.64 19.97
C GLN A 440 -41.25 -4.85 20.61
N GLY A 441 -42.03 -4.14 19.80
CA GLY A 441 -43.18 -3.32 20.23
C GLY A 441 -44.53 -3.99 20.05
N ASP A 442 -44.57 -5.19 19.42
CA ASP A 442 -45.73 -6.07 19.34
C ASP A 442 -45.58 -7.23 20.36
#